data_a0ae3e2491f9416c6b3335949aae6508
#
_entry.id   a0ae3e2491f9416c6b3335949aae6508
#
_cell.length_a   1.000
_cell.length_b   1.000
_cell.length_c   1.000
_cell.angle_alpha   90.00
_cell.angle_beta   90.00
_cell.angle_gamma   90.00
#
_symmetry.space_group_name_H-M   'P 1'
#
loop_
_entity.id
_entity.type
_entity.pdbx_description
1 polymer ?
#
loop_
_entity_poly.entity_id
_entity_poly.type
_entity_poly.pdbx_seq_one_letter_code
_entity_poly.pdbx_strand_id
1 'polypeptide(L)'
;MVNKQQLRRSQFVLVYGPGSLIETTNGSRLIPSLKGLGDNCNDEFFEYFELKDIRMNQLLNRKNVIDDYDCRLVSIPSNTAVSDDKPRAIYSTLVFPKWHICYEREPPILYNAKKSGENECVANKDFDKKCTTCKKDTNPNVRFIRACPNGHLDEVYWWKEVHENQKEECKFDDYYYWKAGGGKLEDIIIECPKCGSTTTMRKIYQNRRRCTGRHPEKEEFDAKKKITFGQDVRTWDCEEKMSVIQKQSTSLRIPVTRTLLKIPKADKPILNSLVNGKMRIYLEDRNPEDLTKEQIIEKAYKYAINDVDDVKDYFENHTVEQFFEDMNKGGIRKNYQFKNAIDEEFVALKKNEESENFKKGDWEEYPLNVFGEEFPIEVCGVDTLTTVTAQTHYQRKPHLKEKKTEEDEEDYEYIDVGYVVPREDGEEIEEDEFKIKWYPAYIGVGEGIFLYSKKNPLMMFPQLEKTKTTWEECSIPKNKEREELTDPLFVWWHTLSHALIKSLSLSCGYSSPSLRERVYINEEGEGGILIYNTSPGDDSGM
;
A
#
# COMPACT_ATOMS: atom_id res chain seq x y z
N MET A 1 14.28 -17.07 23.34
CA MET A 1 13.06 -16.24 23.33
C MET A 1 12.91 -15.68 21.92
N VAL A 2 11.76 -15.90 21.28
CA VAL A 2 11.48 -15.24 19.99
C VAL A 2 11.26 -13.76 20.28
N ASN A 3 12.13 -12.89 19.78
CA ASN A 3 11.93 -11.46 19.92
C ASN A 3 10.79 -11.01 19.03
N LYS A 4 9.70 -10.56 19.64
CA LYS A 4 8.50 -10.09 18.98
C LYS A 4 8.51 -8.58 18.95
N GLN A 5 8.16 -8.00 17.81
CA GLN A 5 7.91 -6.58 17.65
C GLN A 5 6.45 -6.40 17.30
N GLN A 6 5.78 -5.50 17.99
CA GLN A 6 4.39 -5.14 17.67
C GLN A 6 4.38 -4.06 16.59
N LEU A 7 3.53 -4.26 15.61
CA LEU A 7 3.16 -3.25 14.60
C LEU A 7 1.65 -3.04 14.69
N ARG A 8 1.25 -1.77 14.64
CA ARG A 8 -0.15 -1.43 14.47
C ARG A 8 -0.61 -1.78 13.04
N ARG A 9 -1.88 -2.12 12.85
CA ARG A 9 -2.47 -2.38 11.53
C ARG A 9 -2.23 -1.25 10.54
N SER A 10 -2.42 0.00 10.98
CA SER A 10 -2.12 1.19 10.18
C SER A 10 -0.65 1.29 9.78
N GLN A 11 0.29 0.98 10.69
CA GLN A 11 1.71 0.96 10.37
C GLN A 11 2.04 -0.12 9.34
N PHE A 12 1.38 -1.29 9.42
CA PHE A 12 1.55 -2.33 8.42
C PHE A 12 1.06 -1.87 7.03
N VAL A 13 -0.09 -1.24 6.94
CA VAL A 13 -0.65 -0.79 5.66
C VAL A 13 0.09 0.43 5.10
N LEU A 14 0.39 1.42 5.95
CA LEU A 14 0.92 2.71 5.50
C LEU A 14 2.45 2.75 5.39
N VAL A 15 3.18 1.95 6.18
CA VAL A 15 4.65 2.08 6.28
C VAL A 15 5.35 0.75 6.08
N TYR A 16 5.02 -0.27 6.89
CA TYR A 16 5.77 -1.52 6.99
C TYR A 16 5.05 -2.70 6.33
N GLY A 17 4.31 -2.48 5.26
CA GLY A 17 3.68 -3.55 4.49
C GLY A 17 4.67 -4.34 3.63
N PRO A 18 4.17 -5.25 2.79
CA PRO A 18 4.98 -6.08 1.91
C PRO A 18 6.04 -5.27 1.14
N GLY A 19 7.26 -5.79 1.09
CA GLY A 19 8.40 -5.14 0.42
C GLY A 19 9.14 -4.08 1.24
N SER A 20 8.70 -3.77 2.47
CA SER A 20 9.40 -2.83 3.37
C SER A 20 10.51 -3.50 4.16
N LEU A 21 11.45 -2.69 4.63
CA LEU A 21 12.47 -3.07 5.59
C LEU A 21 12.18 -2.43 6.95
N ILE A 22 12.20 -3.24 7.99
CA ILE A 22 12.00 -2.81 9.37
C ILE A 22 13.22 -3.14 10.21
N GLU A 23 13.66 -2.19 11.04
CA GLU A 23 14.70 -2.43 12.04
C GLU A 23 14.07 -3.09 13.27
N THR A 24 14.63 -4.21 13.66
CA THR A 24 14.25 -4.92 14.86
C THR A 24 15.43 -5.06 15.81
N THR A 25 15.19 -5.47 17.05
CA THR A 25 16.26 -5.80 18.02
C THR A 25 17.20 -6.88 17.48
N ASN A 26 16.73 -7.70 16.52
CA ASN A 26 17.51 -8.75 15.87
C ASN A 26 18.08 -8.36 14.51
N GLY A 27 18.16 -7.07 14.23
CA GLY A 27 18.64 -6.53 12.97
C GLY A 27 17.52 -6.24 11.97
N SER A 28 17.92 -5.90 10.75
CA SER A 28 17.02 -5.51 9.68
C SER A 28 16.23 -6.71 9.13
N ARG A 29 14.96 -6.52 8.92
CA ARG A 29 14.02 -7.54 8.44
C ARG A 29 13.21 -7.02 7.26
N LEU A 30 13.08 -7.84 6.23
CA LEU A 30 12.20 -7.60 5.10
C LEU A 30 10.82 -8.18 5.41
N ILE A 31 9.78 -7.39 5.16
CA ILE A 31 8.40 -7.84 5.25
C ILE A 31 8.03 -8.53 3.92
N PRO A 32 7.79 -9.84 3.92
CA PRO A 32 7.36 -10.55 2.71
C PRO A 32 5.92 -10.20 2.32
N SER A 33 5.42 -10.77 1.22
CA SER A 33 4.00 -10.72 0.89
C SER A 33 3.15 -11.31 2.02
N LEU A 34 1.81 -11.31 1.91
CA LEU A 34 0.93 -11.90 2.94
C LEU A 34 1.25 -13.36 3.27
N LYS A 35 2.08 -14.05 2.48
CA LYS A 35 2.74 -15.32 2.85
C LYS A 35 3.45 -15.28 4.21
N GLY A 36 3.84 -14.11 4.68
CA GLY A 36 4.40 -13.93 6.03
C GLY A 36 3.49 -14.39 7.15
N LEU A 37 2.19 -14.57 6.88
CA LEU A 37 1.22 -15.18 7.80
C LEU A 37 1.46 -16.69 8.01
N GLY A 38 2.31 -17.34 7.19
CA GLY A 38 2.70 -18.74 7.33
C GLY A 38 1.52 -19.70 7.21
N ASP A 39 1.35 -20.60 8.20
CA ASP A 39 0.29 -21.60 8.20
C ASP A 39 -1.13 -21.01 8.26
N ASN A 40 -1.27 -19.72 8.62
CA ASN A 40 -2.54 -19.01 8.60
C ASN A 40 -2.86 -18.42 7.21
N CYS A 41 -2.05 -18.70 6.20
CA CYS A 41 -2.23 -18.14 4.87
C CYS A 41 -3.18 -19.02 4.03
N ASN A 42 -4.42 -19.22 4.51
CA ASN A 42 -5.46 -19.98 3.86
C ASN A 42 -6.76 -19.16 3.71
N ASP A 43 -7.69 -19.63 2.89
CA ASP A 43 -8.94 -18.91 2.60
C ASP A 43 -9.79 -18.72 3.85
N GLU A 44 -9.95 -19.72 4.70
CA GLU A 44 -10.72 -19.64 5.94
C GLU A 44 -10.23 -18.52 6.88
N PHE A 45 -8.91 -18.38 7.00
CA PHE A 45 -8.31 -17.31 7.80
C PHE A 45 -8.58 -15.93 7.19
N PHE A 46 -8.42 -15.78 5.88
CA PHE A 46 -8.65 -14.53 5.21
C PHE A 46 -10.12 -14.12 5.26
N GLU A 47 -11.04 -15.04 5.09
CA GLU A 47 -12.49 -14.80 5.20
C GLU A 47 -12.90 -14.38 6.63
N TYR A 48 -12.30 -14.99 7.66
CA TYR A 48 -12.56 -14.60 9.04
C TYR A 48 -12.13 -13.16 9.36
N PHE A 49 -11.03 -12.70 8.76
CA PHE A 49 -10.52 -11.33 8.94
C PHE A 49 -10.86 -10.39 7.78
N GLU A 50 -11.83 -10.75 6.96
CA GLU A 50 -12.27 -9.92 5.85
C GLU A 50 -12.86 -8.60 6.35
N LEU A 51 -12.40 -7.50 5.74
CA LEU A 51 -13.01 -6.18 5.88
C LEU A 51 -14.00 -5.95 4.74
N LYS A 52 -15.28 -6.08 5.05
CA LYS A 52 -16.34 -5.86 4.07
C LYS A 52 -16.53 -4.36 3.83
N ASP A 53 -16.15 -3.90 2.66
CA ASP A 53 -16.44 -2.56 2.16
C ASP A 53 -16.72 -2.62 0.67
N ILE A 54 -17.99 -2.48 0.31
CA ILE A 54 -18.47 -2.65 -1.05
C ILE A 54 -17.83 -1.67 -2.01
N ARG A 55 -17.70 -0.40 -1.61
CA ARG A 55 -17.15 0.66 -2.46
C ARG A 55 -15.67 0.44 -2.73
N MET A 56 -14.92 0.04 -1.70
CA MET A 56 -13.51 -0.29 -1.87
C MET A 56 -13.33 -1.54 -2.73
N ASN A 57 -14.14 -2.58 -2.51
CA ASN A 57 -14.10 -3.79 -3.32
C ASN A 57 -14.41 -3.51 -4.79
N GLN A 58 -15.43 -2.68 -5.09
CA GLN A 58 -15.72 -2.25 -6.47
C GLN A 58 -14.56 -1.49 -7.11
N LEU A 59 -13.92 -0.61 -6.33
CA LEU A 59 -12.77 0.16 -6.79
C LEU A 59 -11.57 -0.72 -7.13
N LEU A 60 -11.32 -1.77 -6.34
CA LEU A 60 -10.24 -2.71 -6.54
C LEU A 60 -10.51 -3.66 -7.72
N ASN A 61 -11.74 -4.16 -7.82
CA ASN A 61 -12.13 -5.13 -8.85
C ASN A 61 -12.09 -4.55 -10.26
N ARG A 62 -12.27 -3.24 -10.42
CA ARG A 62 -12.24 -2.59 -11.73
C ARG A 62 -10.95 -2.83 -12.52
N LYS A 63 -9.80 -2.78 -11.89
CA LYS A 63 -8.50 -2.95 -12.56
C LYS A 63 -8.20 -4.41 -12.92
N ASN A 64 -8.84 -5.34 -12.23
CA ASN A 64 -8.53 -6.76 -12.28
C ASN A 64 -9.57 -7.60 -13.04
N VAL A 65 -10.55 -6.96 -13.68
CA VAL A 65 -11.52 -7.65 -14.56
C VAL A 65 -10.83 -8.40 -15.71
N ILE A 66 -9.62 -7.93 -16.09
CA ILE A 66 -8.80 -8.58 -17.14
C ILE A 66 -8.11 -9.86 -16.61
N ASP A 67 -7.91 -9.97 -15.30
CA ASP A 67 -7.08 -11.00 -14.66
C ASP A 67 -7.89 -12.06 -13.89
N ASP A 68 -9.24 -12.10 -14.02
CA ASP A 68 -10.14 -13.06 -13.37
C ASP A 68 -10.01 -13.16 -11.85
N TYR A 69 -9.72 -12.04 -11.16
CA TYR A 69 -9.63 -12.00 -9.70
C TYR A 69 -10.84 -11.31 -9.06
N ASP A 70 -11.34 -11.89 -7.95
CA ASP A 70 -12.20 -11.21 -6.98
C ASP A 70 -11.34 -10.57 -5.89
N CYS A 71 -11.26 -9.24 -5.89
CA CYS A 71 -10.41 -8.49 -4.98
C CYS A 71 -11.13 -8.18 -3.67
N ARG A 72 -10.56 -8.63 -2.56
CA ARG A 72 -11.10 -8.47 -1.21
C ARG A 72 -10.08 -7.85 -0.26
N LEU A 73 -10.57 -7.34 0.86
CA LEU A 73 -9.76 -6.70 1.88
C LEU A 73 -9.58 -7.62 3.08
N VAL A 74 -8.39 -7.65 3.64
CA VAL A 74 -8.10 -8.37 4.88
C VAL A 74 -7.46 -7.44 5.91
N SER A 75 -7.96 -7.50 7.14
CA SER A 75 -7.33 -6.88 8.30
C SER A 75 -6.34 -7.86 8.92
N ILE A 76 -5.07 -7.48 8.98
CA ILE A 76 -4.08 -8.30 9.69
C ILE A 76 -4.44 -8.33 11.18
N PRO A 77 -4.69 -9.50 11.79
CA PRO A 77 -5.09 -9.58 13.19
C PRO A 77 -3.98 -9.11 14.12
N SER A 78 -4.37 -8.69 15.33
CA SER A 78 -3.41 -8.46 16.40
C SER A 78 -2.86 -9.77 16.96
N ASN A 79 -1.68 -9.73 17.58
CA ASN A 79 -1.08 -10.92 18.21
C ASN A 79 -1.94 -11.52 19.33
N THR A 80 -2.85 -10.73 19.90
CA THR A 80 -3.76 -11.16 20.97
C THR A 80 -5.02 -11.83 20.43
N ALA A 81 -5.42 -11.54 19.18
CA ALA A 81 -6.63 -12.10 18.58
C ALA A 81 -6.49 -13.58 18.15
N VAL A 82 -5.28 -14.12 18.07
CA VAL A 82 -5.01 -15.45 17.48
C VAL A 82 -4.70 -16.53 18.54
N SER A 83 -4.46 -16.18 19.80
CA SER A 83 -4.24 -17.19 20.86
C SER A 83 -4.52 -16.67 22.26
N ASP A 84 -5.37 -17.36 22.98
CA ASP A 84 -5.76 -17.02 24.36
C ASP A 84 -4.63 -17.23 25.39
N ASP A 85 -3.71 -18.15 25.16
CA ASP A 85 -2.74 -18.56 26.19
C ASP A 85 -1.31 -17.99 26.04
N LYS A 86 -0.86 -17.69 24.84
CA LYS A 86 0.48 -17.06 24.60
C LYS A 86 0.49 -16.29 23.29
N PRO A 87 0.81 -14.99 23.31
CA PRO A 87 0.89 -14.23 22.10
C PRO A 87 1.95 -14.83 21.16
N ARG A 88 1.52 -15.41 20.04
CA ARG A 88 2.40 -15.94 18.99
C ARG A 88 2.72 -14.84 17.99
N ALA A 89 3.88 -14.92 17.35
CA ALA A 89 4.15 -14.07 16.20
C ALA A 89 3.19 -14.49 15.07
N ILE A 90 2.43 -13.52 14.56
CA ILE A 90 1.45 -13.76 13.48
C ILE A 90 2.13 -13.66 12.12
N TYR A 91 3.14 -12.82 12.01
CA TYR A 91 3.77 -12.50 10.75
C TYR A 91 5.27 -12.79 10.79
N SER A 92 5.73 -13.63 9.88
CA SER A 92 7.15 -13.97 9.74
C SER A 92 7.85 -12.98 8.81
N THR A 93 9.09 -12.65 9.12
CA THR A 93 9.91 -11.71 8.36
C THR A 93 11.23 -12.35 7.94
N LEU A 94 11.84 -11.83 6.89
CA LEU A 94 13.10 -12.29 6.34
C LEU A 94 14.29 -11.48 6.86
N VAL A 95 15.43 -12.12 7.05
CA VAL A 95 16.68 -11.38 7.28
C VAL A 95 17.15 -10.77 5.97
N PHE A 96 17.19 -9.44 5.91
CA PHE A 96 17.69 -8.72 4.75
C PHE A 96 18.25 -7.34 5.15
N PRO A 97 19.43 -6.95 4.67
CA PRO A 97 20.40 -7.81 3.97
C PRO A 97 21.06 -8.83 4.91
N LYS A 98 21.67 -9.88 4.34
CA LYS A 98 22.38 -10.94 5.10
C LYS A 98 23.79 -10.55 5.51
N TRP A 99 24.32 -9.48 4.96
CA TRP A 99 25.64 -8.98 5.30
C TRP A 99 25.62 -8.15 6.58
N HIS A 100 26.60 -8.42 7.47
CA HIS A 100 26.74 -7.79 8.78
C HIS A 100 28.13 -7.19 8.94
N ILE A 101 28.26 -6.22 9.85
CA ILE A 101 29.56 -5.62 10.19
C ILE A 101 29.92 -6.00 11.62
N CYS A 102 31.03 -6.67 11.79
CA CYS A 102 31.60 -6.99 13.11
C CYS A 102 32.60 -5.91 13.52
N TYR A 103 32.26 -5.12 14.51
CA TYR A 103 33.11 -4.06 15.06
C TYR A 103 34.05 -4.54 16.18
N GLU A 104 33.95 -5.79 16.59
CA GLU A 104 34.81 -6.39 17.63
C GLU A 104 36.23 -6.73 17.14
N ARG A 105 36.53 -6.35 15.90
CA ARG A 105 37.83 -6.57 15.27
C ARG A 105 38.47 -5.27 14.82
N GLU A 106 39.78 -5.28 14.77
CA GLU A 106 40.58 -4.20 14.19
C GLU A 106 41.39 -4.76 13.01
N PRO A 107 41.11 -4.33 11.79
CA PRO A 107 39.94 -3.52 11.39
C PRO A 107 38.62 -4.31 11.48
N PRO A 108 37.46 -3.62 11.60
CA PRO A 108 36.15 -4.25 11.51
C PRO A 108 35.98 -5.05 10.22
N ILE A 109 35.14 -6.07 10.25
CA ILE A 109 34.88 -6.92 9.07
C ILE A 109 33.43 -6.89 8.65
N LEU A 110 33.23 -6.84 7.33
CA LEU A 110 31.98 -7.07 6.66
C LEU A 110 31.89 -8.55 6.28
N TYR A 111 30.92 -9.27 6.75
CA TYR A 111 30.78 -10.71 6.52
C TYR A 111 29.33 -11.10 6.19
N ASN A 112 29.18 -12.19 5.44
CA ASN A 112 27.86 -12.78 5.18
C ASN A 112 27.53 -13.73 6.34
N ALA A 113 26.40 -13.48 7.01
CA ALA A 113 25.91 -14.38 8.03
C ALA A 113 25.44 -15.68 7.37
N LYS A 114 26.08 -16.79 7.72
CA LYS A 114 25.73 -18.12 7.21
C LYS A 114 24.60 -18.70 8.05
N LYS A 115 23.81 -19.57 7.44
CA LYS A 115 22.80 -20.34 8.13
C LYS A 115 23.39 -21.30 9.17
N SER A 116 22.71 -21.41 10.30
CA SER A 116 22.85 -22.55 11.19
C SER A 116 21.75 -23.55 10.87
N GLY A 117 22.03 -24.53 10.00
CA GLY A 117 21.11 -25.63 9.70
C GLY A 117 20.37 -25.55 8.36
N GLU A 118 19.80 -26.67 7.96
CA GLU A 118 19.33 -26.94 6.60
C GLU A 118 18.00 -26.28 6.19
N ASN A 119 17.32 -25.48 7.03
CA ASN A 119 16.00 -24.91 6.75
C ASN A 119 15.96 -23.39 6.93
N GLU A 120 15.75 -22.67 5.83
CA GLU A 120 15.85 -21.22 5.74
C GLU A 120 14.66 -20.43 6.27
N CYS A 121 13.54 -21.04 6.45
CA CYS A 121 12.29 -20.36 6.74
C CYS A 121 11.45 -21.10 7.73
N VAL A 122 11.87 -21.12 8.96
CA VAL A 122 10.93 -21.46 10.03
C VAL A 122 10.92 -20.29 10.99
N ALA A 123 9.74 -19.78 11.27
CA ALA A 123 9.50 -18.65 12.18
C ALA A 123 10.17 -18.81 13.56
N ASN A 124 10.70 -19.97 13.86
CA ASN A 124 11.25 -20.37 15.15
C ASN A 124 12.71 -20.85 15.11
N LYS A 125 13.41 -20.81 13.98
CA LYS A 125 14.83 -21.19 13.95
C LYS A 125 15.71 -19.96 13.77
N ASP A 126 16.63 -19.80 14.70
CA ASP A 126 17.55 -18.67 14.71
C ASP A 126 18.45 -18.68 13.47
N PHE A 127 18.35 -17.62 12.72
CA PHE A 127 19.34 -17.31 11.70
C PHE A 127 20.68 -17.06 12.42
N ASP A 128 21.71 -17.86 12.12
CA ASP A 128 23.02 -17.68 12.76
C ASP A 128 23.69 -16.42 12.22
N LYS A 129 23.55 -15.32 12.97
CA LYS A 129 24.23 -14.04 12.70
C LYS A 129 25.68 -14.05 13.17
N LYS A 130 26.16 -15.15 13.74
CA LYS A 130 27.48 -15.17 14.36
C LYS A 130 28.55 -14.84 13.35
N CYS A 131 29.38 -13.89 13.71
CA CYS A 131 30.59 -13.60 12.98
C CYS A 131 31.41 -14.88 12.85
N THR A 132 31.76 -15.26 11.64
CA THR A 132 32.55 -16.48 11.36
C THR A 132 33.85 -16.51 12.13
N THR A 133 34.31 -15.35 12.60
CA THR A 133 35.60 -15.16 13.22
C THR A 133 35.52 -14.95 14.74
N CYS A 134 34.69 -14.03 15.24
CA CYS A 134 34.57 -13.75 16.69
C CYS A 134 33.45 -14.51 17.39
N LYS A 135 32.61 -15.20 16.64
CA LYS A 135 31.44 -16.00 17.11
C LYS A 135 30.35 -15.20 17.84
N LYS A 136 30.42 -13.87 17.88
CA LYS A 136 29.40 -12.99 18.45
C LYS A 136 28.27 -12.77 17.46
N ASP A 137 27.04 -12.62 17.95
CA ASP A 137 25.79 -12.50 17.19
C ASP A 137 25.11 -11.13 17.26
N THR A 138 25.74 -10.17 17.95
CA THR A 138 25.19 -8.83 18.17
C THR A 138 25.51 -7.83 17.05
N ASN A 139 26.03 -8.31 15.93
CA ASN A 139 26.51 -7.45 14.86
C ASN A 139 25.35 -6.88 14.02
N PRO A 140 25.37 -5.57 13.70
CA PRO A 140 24.33 -4.96 12.87
C PRO A 140 24.44 -5.40 11.42
N ASN A 141 23.29 -5.47 10.73
CA ASN A 141 23.28 -5.60 9.27
C ASN A 141 23.88 -4.37 8.61
N VAL A 142 24.56 -4.58 7.49
CA VAL A 142 25.00 -3.48 6.63
C VAL A 142 23.77 -2.64 6.20
N ARG A 143 23.95 -1.31 6.14
CA ARG A 143 22.85 -0.40 5.81
C ARG A 143 22.64 -0.16 4.32
N PHE A 144 23.48 -0.73 3.46
CA PHE A 144 23.48 -0.50 2.03
C PHE A 144 22.94 -1.71 1.29
N ILE A 145 22.01 -1.46 0.38
CA ILE A 145 21.35 -2.44 -0.49
C ILE A 145 21.26 -1.86 -1.90
N ARG A 146 20.84 -2.66 -2.87
CA ARG A 146 20.60 -2.22 -4.24
C ARG A 146 19.11 -2.26 -4.55
N ALA A 147 18.62 -1.20 -5.20
CA ALA A 147 17.24 -1.12 -5.65
C ALA A 147 17.18 -0.55 -7.08
N CYS A 148 16.12 -0.88 -7.79
CA CYS A 148 15.84 -0.52 -9.18
C CYS A 148 14.48 0.20 -9.26
N PRO A 149 14.29 1.15 -10.21
CA PRO A 149 13.01 1.83 -10.42
C PRO A 149 11.84 0.91 -10.77
N ASN A 150 12.12 -0.27 -11.33
CA ASN A 150 11.12 -1.31 -11.60
C ASN A 150 10.87 -2.21 -10.37
N GLY A 151 11.11 -1.71 -9.16
CA GLY A 151 10.72 -2.36 -7.92
C GLY A 151 11.61 -3.49 -7.43
N HIS A 152 12.64 -3.87 -8.16
CA HIS A 152 13.54 -4.95 -7.77
C HIS A 152 14.48 -4.53 -6.62
N LEU A 153 14.83 -5.48 -5.78
CA LEU A 153 15.66 -5.28 -4.59
C LEU A 153 16.67 -6.42 -4.46
N ASP A 154 17.93 -6.08 -4.22
CA ASP A 154 18.99 -7.07 -3.96
C ASP A 154 20.04 -6.54 -3.00
N GLU A 155 20.91 -7.41 -2.56
CA GLU A 155 22.07 -7.04 -1.75
C GLU A 155 23.18 -6.46 -2.63
N VAL A 156 24.11 -5.73 -2.00
CA VAL A 156 25.35 -5.34 -2.67
C VAL A 156 26.19 -6.59 -2.89
N TYR A 157 26.61 -6.85 -4.12
CA TYR A 157 27.51 -7.96 -4.44
C TYR A 157 28.96 -7.53 -4.17
N TRP A 158 29.37 -7.61 -2.90
CA TRP A 158 30.63 -7.07 -2.39
C TRP A 158 31.85 -7.63 -3.13
N TRP A 159 31.84 -8.91 -3.48
CA TRP A 159 32.94 -9.51 -4.22
C TRP A 159 33.21 -8.75 -5.53
N LYS A 160 32.19 -8.50 -6.33
CA LYS A 160 32.31 -7.77 -7.59
C LYS A 160 32.72 -6.32 -7.40
N GLU A 161 32.25 -5.65 -6.34
CA GLU A 161 32.61 -4.27 -6.06
C GLU A 161 34.06 -4.11 -5.64
N VAL A 162 34.60 -5.07 -4.88
CA VAL A 162 35.99 -5.05 -4.39
C VAL A 162 36.98 -5.46 -5.47
N HIS A 163 36.61 -6.42 -6.34
CA HIS A 163 37.51 -7.02 -7.32
C HIS A 163 37.32 -6.51 -8.77
N GLU A 164 36.51 -5.46 -8.97
CA GLU A 164 36.16 -4.96 -10.31
C GLU A 164 37.36 -4.65 -11.21
N ASN A 165 38.45 -4.15 -10.64
CA ASN A 165 39.65 -3.74 -11.38
C ASN A 165 40.84 -4.70 -11.20
N GLN A 166 40.58 -5.91 -10.73
CA GLN A 166 41.65 -6.87 -10.48
C GLN A 166 42.07 -7.61 -11.75
N LYS A 167 43.36 -7.77 -11.97
CA LYS A 167 43.93 -8.49 -13.12
C LYS A 167 43.94 -10.02 -12.93
N GLU A 168 43.98 -10.47 -11.66
CA GLU A 168 43.97 -11.90 -11.32
C GLU A 168 42.67 -12.27 -10.60
N GLU A 169 42.13 -13.44 -10.91
CA GLU A 169 40.86 -13.91 -10.37
C GLU A 169 40.99 -14.36 -8.90
N CYS A 170 40.70 -13.46 -7.97
CA CYS A 170 40.56 -13.81 -6.56
C CYS A 170 39.17 -14.34 -6.24
N LYS A 171 39.04 -15.56 -5.77
CA LYS A 171 37.76 -16.22 -5.44
C LYS A 171 37.33 -16.04 -3.98
N PHE A 172 38.02 -15.18 -3.23
CA PHE A 172 37.72 -14.99 -1.81
C PHE A 172 36.47 -14.12 -1.60
N ASP A 173 35.45 -14.66 -0.92
CA ASP A 173 34.16 -13.98 -0.65
C ASP A 173 33.61 -14.28 0.76
N ASP A 174 34.47 -14.68 1.71
CA ASP A 174 34.02 -14.99 3.06
C ASP A 174 33.77 -13.74 3.90
N TYR A 175 34.67 -12.75 3.83
CA TYR A 175 34.58 -11.46 4.50
C TYR A 175 35.52 -10.41 3.89
N TYR A 176 35.29 -9.14 4.23
CA TYR A 176 36.11 -8.00 3.81
C TYR A 176 36.43 -7.14 5.00
N TYR A 177 37.61 -6.49 5.01
CA TYR A 177 37.88 -5.47 5.99
C TYR A 177 37.03 -4.23 5.72
N TRP A 178 36.42 -3.71 6.80
CA TRP A 178 35.57 -2.52 6.76
C TRP A 178 36.30 -1.40 7.47
N LYS A 179 37.07 -0.61 6.74
CA LYS A 179 37.89 0.46 7.28
C LYS A 179 37.12 1.78 7.18
N ALA A 180 36.61 2.30 8.31
CA ALA A 180 35.87 3.55 8.37
C ALA A 180 36.68 4.55 9.21
N GLY A 181 37.40 5.42 8.54
CA GLY A 181 38.29 6.39 9.18
C GLY A 181 37.67 7.77 9.46
N GLY A 182 36.45 8.05 8.96
CA GLY A 182 35.78 9.34 9.06
C GLY A 182 34.26 9.26 9.00
N GLY A 183 33.61 10.42 8.96
CA GLY A 183 32.14 10.51 8.91
C GLY A 183 31.52 10.44 7.52
N LYS A 184 32.33 10.43 6.46
CA LYS A 184 31.85 10.48 5.07
C LYS A 184 31.83 9.10 4.40
N LEU A 185 31.00 8.93 3.39
CA LEU A 185 30.96 7.68 2.60
C LEU A 185 32.29 7.38 1.88
N GLU A 186 33.03 8.40 1.50
CA GLU A 186 34.34 8.26 0.85
C GLU A 186 35.42 7.71 1.80
N ASP A 187 35.25 7.90 3.11
CA ASP A 187 36.20 7.43 4.14
C ASP A 187 36.00 5.93 4.45
N ILE A 188 34.94 5.31 3.94
CA ILE A 188 34.70 3.87 4.12
C ILE A 188 35.37 3.12 2.97
N ILE A 189 36.45 2.40 3.33
CA ILE A 189 37.22 1.55 2.43
C ILE A 189 36.89 0.09 2.71
N ILE A 190 36.58 -0.66 1.68
CA ILE A 190 36.36 -2.10 1.75
C ILE A 190 37.55 -2.80 1.08
N GLU A 191 38.19 -3.72 1.78
CA GLU A 191 39.41 -4.38 1.33
C GLU A 191 39.29 -5.90 1.42
N CYS A 192 39.73 -6.60 0.38
CA CYS A 192 39.85 -8.05 0.40
C CYS A 192 41.09 -8.47 1.21
N PRO A 193 40.94 -9.30 2.24
CA PRO A 193 42.07 -9.73 3.08
C PRO A 193 43.07 -10.63 2.35
N LYS A 194 42.65 -11.25 1.23
CA LYS A 194 43.50 -12.21 0.51
C LYS A 194 44.39 -11.54 -0.55
N CYS A 195 43.80 -10.65 -1.35
CA CYS A 195 44.52 -10.05 -2.49
C CYS A 195 44.82 -8.56 -2.31
N GLY A 196 44.30 -7.93 -1.24
CA GLY A 196 44.52 -6.50 -0.96
C GLY A 196 43.72 -5.56 -1.89
N SER A 197 42.87 -6.08 -2.75
CA SER A 197 42.03 -5.22 -3.59
C SER A 197 41.08 -4.38 -2.74
N THR A 198 40.94 -3.11 -3.11
CA THR A 198 40.14 -2.14 -2.36
C THR A 198 39.11 -1.43 -3.22
N THR A 199 38.03 -1.01 -2.58
CA THR A 199 37.04 -0.08 -3.14
C THR A 199 36.54 0.87 -2.04
N THR A 200 35.88 1.96 -2.43
CA THR A 200 35.28 2.90 -1.47
C THR A 200 33.75 2.87 -1.59
N MET A 201 33.05 3.16 -0.48
CA MET A 201 31.59 3.29 -0.52
C MET A 201 31.13 4.38 -1.48
N ARG A 202 31.90 5.46 -1.65
CA ARG A 202 31.61 6.49 -2.66
C ARG A 202 31.53 5.89 -4.07
N LYS A 203 32.54 5.09 -4.44
CA LYS A 203 32.58 4.42 -5.76
C LYS A 203 31.40 3.47 -5.93
N ILE A 204 31.11 2.66 -4.92
CA ILE A 204 29.98 1.72 -4.93
C ILE A 204 28.64 2.47 -5.09
N TYR A 205 28.49 3.61 -4.41
CA TYR A 205 27.27 4.44 -4.46
C TYR A 205 27.06 5.08 -5.84
N GLN A 206 28.13 5.48 -6.50
CA GLN A 206 28.09 6.06 -7.86
C GLN A 206 27.88 5.01 -8.95
N ASN A 207 28.18 3.75 -8.64
CA ASN A 207 28.22 2.66 -9.62
C ASN A 207 26.86 1.97 -9.73
N ARG A 208 26.13 2.27 -10.79
CA ARG A 208 24.89 1.56 -11.11
C ARG A 208 25.23 0.23 -11.78
N ARG A 209 24.58 -0.84 -11.35
CA ARG A 209 24.77 -2.19 -11.89
C ARG A 209 23.52 -2.68 -12.59
N ARG A 210 23.69 -3.60 -13.57
CA ARG A 210 22.56 -4.28 -14.18
C ARG A 210 21.63 -4.85 -13.11
N CYS A 211 20.34 -4.68 -13.31
CA CYS A 211 19.33 -5.21 -12.41
C CYS A 211 19.32 -6.73 -12.41
N THR A 212 19.11 -7.32 -11.25
CA THR A 212 19.04 -8.78 -11.08
C THR A 212 17.65 -9.34 -11.30
N GLY A 213 16.62 -8.48 -11.41
CA GLY A 213 15.21 -8.91 -11.51
C GLY A 213 14.65 -9.50 -10.21
N ARG A 214 15.35 -9.38 -9.07
CA ARG A 214 14.99 -10.05 -7.82
C ARG A 214 13.91 -9.31 -7.04
N HIS A 215 12.90 -10.04 -6.54
CA HIS A 215 11.87 -9.60 -5.61
C HIS A 215 11.93 -10.43 -4.32
N PRO A 216 12.84 -10.13 -3.37
CA PRO A 216 13.03 -10.97 -2.19
C PRO A 216 11.76 -11.08 -1.32
N GLU A 217 10.86 -10.10 -1.36
CA GLU A 217 9.57 -10.12 -0.68
C GLU A 217 8.54 -11.09 -1.28
N LYS A 218 8.77 -11.54 -2.53
CA LYS A 218 7.91 -12.49 -3.24
C LYS A 218 8.50 -13.90 -3.30
N GLU A 219 9.74 -14.09 -2.84
CA GLU A 219 10.41 -15.40 -2.85
C GLU A 219 9.64 -16.42 -2.04
N GLU A 220 9.52 -17.65 -2.55
CA GLU A 220 8.77 -18.70 -1.90
C GLU A 220 9.48 -19.23 -0.65
N PHE A 221 8.68 -19.42 0.41
CA PHE A 221 9.08 -20.03 1.65
C PHE A 221 8.62 -21.49 1.69
N ASP A 222 9.17 -22.32 0.86
CA ASP A 222 8.90 -23.75 0.98
C ASP A 222 9.85 -24.36 2.01
N ALA A 223 9.29 -24.72 3.17
CA ALA A 223 10.05 -25.42 4.21
C ALA A 223 10.55 -26.82 3.76
N LYS A 224 9.98 -27.38 2.69
CA LYS A 224 10.34 -28.69 2.11
C LYS A 224 11.27 -28.58 0.92
N LYS A 225 11.21 -27.50 0.17
CA LYS A 225 12.14 -27.23 -0.94
C LYS A 225 13.36 -26.50 -0.39
N LYS A 226 14.53 -27.11 -0.49
CA LYS A 226 15.81 -26.44 -0.26
C LYS A 226 15.95 -25.32 -1.30
N ILE A 227 15.46 -24.13 -1.01
CA ILE A 227 15.75 -22.97 -1.84
C ILE A 227 17.20 -22.61 -1.57
N THR A 228 18.04 -22.96 -2.52
CA THR A 228 19.42 -22.51 -2.55
C THR A 228 19.39 -21.02 -2.86
N PHE A 229 19.49 -20.21 -1.82
CA PHE A 229 19.60 -18.77 -1.96
C PHE A 229 20.68 -18.39 -2.95
N GLY A 230 20.32 -17.74 -4.01
CA GLY A 230 21.24 -16.96 -4.80
C GLY A 230 21.34 -17.25 -6.28
N GLN A 231 20.80 -18.34 -6.82
CA GLN A 231 20.91 -18.61 -8.26
C GLN A 231 19.56 -18.59 -8.99
N ASP A 232 18.49 -19.09 -8.39
CA ASP A 232 17.24 -19.32 -9.11
C ASP A 232 16.20 -18.18 -9.01
N VAL A 233 16.48 -17.16 -8.22
CA VAL A 233 15.55 -16.03 -8.00
C VAL A 233 15.96 -14.74 -8.71
N ARG A 234 17.10 -14.76 -9.41
CA ARG A 234 17.59 -13.65 -10.23
C ARG A 234 17.28 -13.94 -11.69
N THR A 235 16.28 -13.27 -12.21
CA THR A 235 15.83 -13.50 -13.60
C THR A 235 16.73 -12.84 -14.64
N TRP A 236 17.37 -11.71 -14.27
CA TRP A 236 18.25 -10.90 -15.15
C TRP A 236 17.54 -10.33 -16.40
N ASP A 237 16.21 -10.30 -16.39
CA ASP A 237 15.35 -9.85 -17.48
C ASP A 237 15.07 -8.35 -17.48
N CYS A 238 15.36 -7.67 -16.36
CA CYS A 238 15.18 -6.24 -16.24
C CYS A 238 16.33 -5.46 -16.91
N GLU A 239 15.98 -4.54 -17.79
CA GLU A 239 16.94 -3.68 -18.50
C GLU A 239 17.46 -2.51 -17.67
N GLU A 240 16.75 -2.16 -16.57
CA GLU A 240 17.12 -1.07 -15.71
C GLU A 240 18.40 -1.36 -14.91
N LYS A 241 18.96 -0.30 -14.36
CA LYS A 241 20.12 -0.39 -13.46
C LYS A 241 19.71 -0.21 -12.01
N MET A 242 20.30 -0.99 -11.13
CA MET A 242 20.18 -0.84 -9.68
C MET A 242 21.17 0.18 -9.14
N SER A 243 20.69 1.08 -8.28
CA SER A 243 21.53 1.98 -7.48
C SER A 243 21.67 1.44 -6.07
N VAL A 244 22.78 1.79 -5.42
CA VAL A 244 22.92 1.59 -3.98
C VAL A 244 22.10 2.65 -3.23
N ILE A 245 21.35 2.19 -2.24
CA ILE A 245 20.49 3.02 -1.40
C ILE A 245 20.62 2.56 0.05
N GLN A 246 20.36 3.46 0.99
CA GLN A 246 20.26 3.06 2.40
C GLN A 246 18.93 2.37 2.67
N LYS A 247 18.95 1.27 3.40
CA LYS A 247 17.74 0.49 3.74
C LYS A 247 16.66 1.27 4.49
N GLN A 248 17.01 2.40 5.11
CA GLN A 248 16.10 3.29 5.84
C GLN A 248 15.60 4.46 4.98
N SER A 249 15.96 4.52 3.69
CA SER A 249 15.50 5.58 2.80
C SER A 249 13.99 5.46 2.56
N THR A 250 13.28 6.57 2.71
CA THR A 250 11.83 6.64 2.43
C THR A 250 11.51 6.35 0.96
N SER A 251 12.44 6.64 0.05
CA SER A 251 12.29 6.35 -1.37
C SER A 251 12.45 4.86 -1.73
N LEU A 252 12.91 4.04 -0.78
CA LEU A 252 13.03 2.60 -0.99
C LEU A 252 11.67 1.91 -1.13
N ARG A 253 10.65 2.41 -0.42
CA ARG A 253 9.29 1.91 -0.52
C ARG A 253 8.29 3.02 -0.23
N ILE A 254 7.54 3.39 -1.25
CA ILE A 254 6.47 4.37 -1.18
C ILE A 254 5.15 3.62 -1.35
N PRO A 255 4.34 3.47 -0.30
CA PRO A 255 3.07 2.75 -0.37
C PRO A 255 2.07 3.52 -1.23
N VAL A 256 1.29 2.78 -2.00
CA VAL A 256 0.12 3.29 -2.72
C VAL A 256 -1.11 2.78 -2.01
N THR A 257 -1.84 3.68 -1.39
CA THR A 257 -3.03 3.37 -0.60
C THR A 257 -4.25 4.08 -1.16
N ARG A 258 -5.41 3.51 -0.90
CA ARG A 258 -6.71 4.12 -1.15
C ARG A 258 -7.47 4.18 0.17
N THR A 259 -8.04 5.33 0.46
CA THR A 259 -8.85 5.53 1.67
C THR A 259 -10.22 6.00 1.25
N LEU A 260 -11.26 5.39 1.79
CA LEU A 260 -12.66 5.80 1.62
C LEU A 260 -13.32 6.02 2.98
N LEU A 261 -14.27 6.95 3.05
CA LEU A 261 -15.12 7.12 4.22
C LEU A 261 -16.19 6.03 4.21
N LYS A 262 -16.53 5.49 5.38
CA LYS A 262 -17.75 4.69 5.53
C LYS A 262 -18.93 5.64 5.68
N ILE A 263 -19.55 5.96 4.55
CA ILE A 263 -20.75 6.80 4.49
C ILE A 263 -22.00 5.99 4.78
N PRO A 264 -23.10 6.62 5.25
CA PRO A 264 -24.41 5.98 5.35
C PRO A 264 -24.78 5.32 4.02
N LYS A 265 -25.40 4.15 4.08
CA LYS A 265 -25.91 3.49 2.88
C LYS A 265 -26.88 4.47 2.24
N ALA A 266 -26.63 4.86 0.99
CA ALA A 266 -27.68 5.52 0.21
C ALA A 266 -28.92 4.58 0.21
N ASP A 267 -30.12 5.16 0.28
CA ASP A 267 -31.40 4.44 0.34
C ASP A 267 -31.69 3.48 -0.86
N LYS A 268 -30.66 3.06 -1.55
CA LYS A 268 -30.75 2.10 -2.64
C LYS A 268 -29.97 0.84 -2.28
N PRO A 269 -30.73 -0.21 -2.15
CA PRO A 269 -30.37 -1.30 -1.28
C PRO A 269 -29.50 -2.31 -1.99
N ILE A 270 -29.04 -3.25 -1.18
CA ILE A 270 -28.99 -4.68 -1.44
C ILE A 270 -28.31 -5.07 -2.79
N LEU A 271 -28.79 -4.60 -3.94
CA LEU A 271 -28.26 -4.99 -5.25
C LEU A 271 -26.79 -4.64 -5.47
N ASN A 272 -26.33 -3.51 -4.97
CA ASN A 272 -24.91 -3.13 -5.08
C ASN A 272 -23.98 -4.00 -4.22
N SER A 273 -24.51 -4.53 -3.10
CA SER A 273 -23.78 -5.46 -2.24
C SER A 273 -23.77 -6.89 -2.77
N LEU A 274 -24.78 -7.22 -3.57
CA LEU A 274 -25.01 -8.55 -4.09
C LEU A 274 -24.20 -8.85 -5.35
N VAL A 275 -23.81 -7.82 -6.09
CA VAL A 275 -23.17 -7.98 -7.39
C VAL A 275 -21.68 -7.66 -7.29
N ASN A 276 -21.01 -8.35 -6.40
CA ASN A 276 -19.55 -8.31 -6.32
C ASN A 276 -18.92 -9.31 -7.30
N GLY A 277 -17.81 -8.87 -7.91
CA GLY A 277 -16.87 -9.69 -8.66
C GLY A 277 -17.50 -10.74 -9.55
N LYS A 278 -17.56 -11.97 -9.10
CA LYS A 278 -18.02 -13.16 -9.82
C LYS A 278 -19.47 -13.06 -10.32
N MET A 279 -20.37 -12.62 -9.45
CA MET A 279 -21.78 -12.52 -9.80
C MET A 279 -22.02 -11.45 -10.87
N ARG A 280 -21.28 -10.35 -10.79
CA ARG A 280 -21.35 -9.28 -11.76
C ARG A 280 -20.91 -9.73 -13.14
N ILE A 281 -19.77 -10.40 -13.26
CA ILE A 281 -19.25 -10.91 -14.53
C ILE A 281 -20.24 -11.93 -15.10
N TYR A 282 -20.76 -12.82 -14.25
CA TYR A 282 -21.79 -13.78 -14.65
C TYR A 282 -23.03 -13.12 -15.23
N LEU A 283 -23.44 -11.96 -14.70
CA LEU A 283 -24.63 -11.23 -15.14
C LEU A 283 -24.36 -10.29 -16.32
N GLU A 284 -23.15 -9.71 -16.43
CA GLU A 284 -22.80 -8.76 -17.50
C GLU A 284 -22.82 -9.39 -18.89
N ASP A 285 -22.50 -10.67 -19.01
CA ASP A 285 -22.47 -11.39 -20.29
C ASP A 285 -23.81 -12.06 -20.66
N ARG A 286 -24.88 -11.82 -19.87
CA ARG A 286 -26.18 -12.49 -20.07
C ARG A 286 -27.31 -11.50 -20.19
N ASN A 287 -28.33 -11.92 -20.93
CA ASN A 287 -29.58 -11.16 -21.05
C ASN A 287 -30.57 -11.61 -19.96
N PRO A 288 -31.44 -10.68 -19.47
CA PRO A 288 -32.49 -11.02 -18.50
C PRO A 288 -33.39 -12.19 -18.94
N GLU A 289 -33.62 -12.29 -20.24
CA GLU A 289 -34.49 -13.32 -20.83
C GLU A 289 -33.89 -14.74 -20.77
N ASP A 290 -32.56 -14.85 -20.59
CA ASP A 290 -31.82 -16.11 -20.56
C ASP A 290 -31.69 -16.69 -19.15
N LEU A 291 -32.13 -15.97 -18.12
CA LEU A 291 -31.93 -16.33 -16.71
C LEU A 291 -33.25 -16.44 -15.95
N THR A 292 -33.31 -17.43 -15.04
CA THR A 292 -34.42 -17.53 -14.07
C THR A 292 -33.98 -17.02 -12.69
N LYS A 293 -34.96 -16.69 -11.82
CA LYS A 293 -34.69 -16.28 -10.44
C LYS A 293 -33.86 -17.33 -9.68
N GLU A 294 -34.21 -18.59 -9.87
CA GLU A 294 -33.59 -19.74 -9.25
C GLU A 294 -32.10 -19.85 -9.63
N GLN A 295 -31.80 -19.63 -10.92
CA GLN A 295 -30.41 -19.64 -11.41
C GLN A 295 -29.58 -18.50 -10.83
N ILE A 296 -30.15 -17.31 -10.68
CA ILE A 296 -29.48 -16.16 -10.08
C ILE A 296 -29.21 -16.44 -8.59
N ILE A 297 -30.21 -16.96 -7.87
CA ILE A 297 -30.08 -17.32 -6.44
C ILE A 297 -29.05 -18.44 -6.26
N GLU A 298 -29.08 -19.49 -7.10
CA GLU A 298 -28.11 -20.59 -7.05
C GLU A 298 -26.68 -20.09 -7.26
N LYS A 299 -26.47 -19.21 -8.24
CA LYS A 299 -25.16 -18.61 -8.50
C LYS A 299 -24.73 -17.67 -7.37
N ALA A 300 -25.65 -16.94 -6.75
CA ALA A 300 -25.37 -16.14 -5.56
C ALA A 300 -24.85 -16.99 -4.40
N TYR A 301 -25.43 -18.18 -4.18
CA TYR A 301 -24.92 -19.17 -3.22
C TYR A 301 -23.55 -19.70 -3.63
N LYS A 302 -23.39 -20.12 -4.89
CA LYS A 302 -22.13 -20.69 -5.40
C LYS A 302 -20.97 -19.70 -5.26
N TYR A 303 -21.22 -18.41 -5.44
CA TYR A 303 -20.21 -17.37 -5.33
C TYR A 303 -20.05 -16.81 -3.92
N ALA A 304 -20.65 -17.46 -2.92
CA ALA A 304 -20.56 -17.10 -1.50
C ALA A 304 -20.80 -15.59 -1.25
N ILE A 305 -21.86 -15.06 -1.86
CA ILE A 305 -22.27 -13.68 -1.62
C ILE A 305 -22.80 -13.58 -0.20
N ASN A 306 -22.31 -12.62 0.57
CA ASN A 306 -22.56 -12.52 2.01
C ASN A 306 -24.03 -12.31 2.39
N ASP A 307 -24.88 -11.90 1.47
CA ASP A 307 -26.29 -11.55 1.73
C ASP A 307 -27.22 -12.27 0.73
N VAL A 308 -27.03 -13.60 0.61
CA VAL A 308 -27.86 -14.41 -0.31
C VAL A 308 -29.34 -14.37 0.04
N ASP A 309 -29.65 -14.25 1.32
CA ASP A 309 -31.05 -14.16 1.77
C ASP A 309 -31.69 -12.86 1.28
N ASP A 310 -30.93 -11.78 1.19
CA ASP A 310 -31.39 -10.52 0.61
C ASP A 310 -31.72 -10.65 -0.89
N VAL A 311 -31.02 -11.53 -1.65
CA VAL A 311 -31.35 -11.82 -3.05
C VAL A 311 -32.68 -12.55 -3.15
N LYS A 312 -32.94 -13.48 -2.26
CA LYS A 312 -34.22 -14.19 -2.20
C LYS A 312 -35.35 -13.23 -1.86
N ASP A 313 -35.19 -12.41 -0.84
CA ASP A 313 -36.18 -11.43 -0.40
C ASP A 313 -36.46 -10.41 -1.50
N TYR A 314 -35.43 -10.00 -2.26
CA TYR A 314 -35.63 -9.15 -3.43
C TYR A 314 -36.53 -9.80 -4.46
N PHE A 315 -36.29 -11.09 -4.80
CA PHE A 315 -37.05 -11.81 -5.80
C PHE A 315 -38.45 -12.25 -5.35
N GLU A 316 -38.81 -12.08 -4.08
CA GLU A 316 -40.19 -12.25 -3.64
C GLU A 316 -41.14 -11.24 -4.30
N ASN A 317 -40.67 -10.01 -4.56
CA ASN A 317 -41.48 -8.90 -5.02
C ASN A 317 -41.06 -8.34 -6.40
N HIS A 318 -39.96 -8.84 -6.99
CA HIS A 318 -39.37 -8.30 -8.21
C HIS A 318 -39.14 -9.38 -9.27
N THR A 319 -39.11 -8.97 -10.55
CA THR A 319 -38.78 -9.84 -11.69
C THR A 319 -37.27 -9.82 -12.00
N VAL A 320 -36.84 -10.71 -12.89
CA VAL A 320 -35.43 -10.72 -13.35
C VAL A 320 -35.12 -9.47 -14.16
N GLU A 321 -36.05 -8.99 -14.96
CA GLU A 321 -35.88 -7.75 -15.72
C GLU A 321 -35.73 -6.55 -14.80
N GLN A 322 -36.54 -6.45 -13.74
CA GLN A 322 -36.42 -5.41 -12.72
C GLN A 322 -35.07 -5.49 -11.98
N PHE A 323 -34.62 -6.70 -11.68
CA PHE A 323 -33.30 -6.90 -11.07
C PHE A 323 -32.18 -6.34 -11.95
N PHE A 324 -32.18 -6.64 -13.25
CA PHE A 324 -31.20 -6.10 -14.20
C PHE A 324 -31.35 -4.58 -14.39
N GLU A 325 -32.58 -4.06 -14.42
CA GLU A 325 -32.82 -2.61 -14.49
C GLU A 325 -32.30 -1.89 -13.24
N ASP A 326 -32.55 -2.44 -12.05
CA ASP A 326 -32.13 -1.85 -10.79
C ASP A 326 -30.62 -2.02 -10.58
N MET A 327 -30.06 -3.12 -11.05
CA MET A 327 -28.62 -3.32 -11.14
C MET A 327 -27.97 -2.26 -12.03
N ASN A 328 -28.57 -1.94 -13.17
CA ASN A 328 -28.07 -0.92 -14.09
C ASN A 328 -28.32 0.52 -13.57
N LYS A 329 -29.47 0.76 -12.91
CA LYS A 329 -29.81 2.06 -12.28
C LYS A 329 -29.05 2.26 -10.96
N GLY A 330 -28.81 1.20 -10.22
CA GLY A 330 -28.16 1.22 -8.90
C GLY A 330 -26.67 1.53 -8.94
N GLY A 331 -26.10 1.73 -10.12
CA GLY A 331 -24.74 2.22 -10.24
C GLY A 331 -23.64 1.16 -10.12
N ILE A 332 -23.92 -0.11 -10.48
CA ILE A 332 -22.83 -1.00 -10.87
C ILE A 332 -22.28 -0.43 -12.18
N ARG A 333 -21.53 0.63 -11.99
CA ARG A 333 -20.94 1.34 -13.12
C ARG A 333 -19.81 0.46 -13.63
N LYS A 334 -19.87 0.03 -14.89
CA LYS A 334 -18.74 -0.59 -15.62
C LYS A 334 -17.42 0.16 -15.43
N ASN A 335 -17.48 1.37 -14.93
CA ASN A 335 -16.38 2.31 -14.76
C ASN A 335 -16.37 2.99 -13.38
N TYR A 336 -16.63 2.28 -12.27
CA TYR A 336 -16.52 2.87 -10.94
C TYR A 336 -15.08 3.28 -10.66
N GLN A 337 -14.85 4.59 -10.56
CA GLN A 337 -13.52 5.18 -10.33
C GLN A 337 -13.44 5.75 -8.92
N PHE A 338 -12.21 6.04 -8.47
CA PHE A 338 -12.00 6.72 -7.21
C PHE A 338 -12.75 8.07 -7.14
N LYS A 339 -12.81 8.80 -8.26
CA LYS A 339 -13.62 10.02 -8.37
C LYS A 339 -15.09 9.78 -8.01
N ASN A 340 -15.70 8.70 -8.51
CA ASN A 340 -17.10 8.38 -8.19
C ASN A 340 -17.29 8.12 -6.69
N ALA A 341 -16.34 7.42 -6.04
CA ALA A 341 -16.38 7.20 -4.61
C ALA A 341 -16.28 8.51 -3.81
N ILE A 342 -15.44 9.45 -4.28
CA ILE A 342 -15.31 10.78 -3.68
C ILE A 342 -16.58 11.62 -3.88
N ASP A 343 -17.20 11.56 -5.06
CA ASP A 343 -18.47 12.27 -5.34
C ASP A 343 -19.59 11.76 -4.42
N GLU A 344 -19.67 10.44 -4.19
CA GLU A 344 -20.62 9.84 -3.24
C GLU A 344 -20.37 10.31 -1.80
N GLU A 345 -19.11 10.41 -1.37
CA GLU A 345 -18.75 10.97 -0.07
C GLU A 345 -19.19 12.43 0.04
N PHE A 346 -18.96 13.22 -1.01
CA PHE A 346 -19.38 14.62 -1.02
C PHE A 346 -20.89 14.78 -0.89
N VAL A 347 -21.66 13.93 -1.57
CA VAL A 347 -23.13 13.90 -1.44
C VAL A 347 -23.56 13.53 -0.02
N ALA A 348 -22.94 12.51 0.59
CA ALA A 348 -23.23 12.08 1.96
C ALA A 348 -22.87 13.15 3.00
N LEU A 349 -21.74 13.83 2.80
CA LEU A 349 -21.32 14.94 3.67
C LEU A 349 -22.28 16.13 3.64
N LYS A 350 -22.92 16.40 2.50
CA LYS A 350 -23.92 17.48 2.36
C LYS A 350 -25.29 17.12 2.97
N LYS A 351 -25.64 15.83 2.99
CA LYS A 351 -26.92 15.36 3.54
C LYS A 351 -26.85 15.21 5.06
N ASN A 352 -28.00 15.29 5.73
CA ASN A 352 -28.14 15.05 7.18
C ASN A 352 -28.42 13.57 7.50
N GLU A 353 -27.83 12.66 6.75
CA GLU A 353 -27.93 11.23 6.99
C GLU A 353 -26.82 10.79 7.96
N GLU A 354 -27.17 9.98 8.94
CA GLU A 354 -26.25 9.46 9.96
C GLU A 354 -26.24 7.94 9.97
N SER A 355 -25.15 7.37 10.40
CA SER A 355 -25.00 5.96 10.70
C SER A 355 -24.10 5.76 11.92
N GLU A 356 -23.93 4.53 12.37
CA GLU A 356 -22.95 4.22 13.44
C GLU A 356 -21.51 4.63 13.07
N ASN A 357 -21.20 4.65 11.78
CA ASN A 357 -19.87 4.95 11.23
C ASN A 357 -19.67 6.42 10.83
N PHE A 358 -20.76 7.21 10.86
CA PHE A 358 -20.74 8.57 10.35
C PHE A 358 -21.81 9.41 11.04
N LYS A 359 -21.40 10.41 11.85
CA LYS A 359 -22.27 11.34 12.54
C LYS A 359 -21.76 12.76 12.39
N LYS A 360 -22.68 13.68 12.16
CA LYS A 360 -22.39 15.11 12.01
C LYS A 360 -23.13 15.93 13.05
N GLY A 361 -22.53 17.07 13.40
CA GLY A 361 -23.21 18.14 14.16
C GLY A 361 -24.04 19.04 13.26
N ASP A 362 -24.59 20.07 13.85
CA ASP A 362 -25.37 21.11 13.16
C ASP A 362 -24.47 21.94 12.23
N TRP A 363 -25.09 22.49 11.20
CA TRP A 363 -24.45 23.42 10.29
C TRP A 363 -24.40 24.83 10.85
N GLU A 364 -23.25 25.48 10.73
CA GLU A 364 -23.04 26.88 11.10
C GLU A 364 -22.47 27.67 9.92
N GLU A 365 -22.89 28.89 9.74
CA GLU A 365 -22.42 29.78 8.68
C GLU A 365 -21.19 30.57 9.14
N TYR A 366 -20.07 30.46 8.42
CA TYR A 366 -18.84 31.20 8.68
C TYR A 366 -18.33 31.83 7.38
N PRO A 367 -18.85 33.04 7.00
CA PRO A 367 -18.39 33.67 5.77
C PRO A 367 -16.91 34.06 5.88
N LEU A 368 -16.15 33.75 4.84
CA LEU A 368 -14.77 34.21 4.71
C LEU A 368 -14.71 35.55 4.01
N ASN A 369 -13.93 36.49 4.54
CA ASN A 369 -13.64 37.74 3.83
C ASN A 369 -12.53 37.47 2.77
N VAL A 370 -12.90 37.53 1.51
CA VAL A 370 -11.99 37.33 0.36
C VAL A 370 -12.07 38.60 -0.50
N PHE A 371 -10.95 39.29 -0.65
CA PHE A 371 -10.87 40.57 -1.38
C PHE A 371 -11.85 41.65 -0.91
N GLY A 372 -12.28 41.62 0.35
CA GLY A 372 -13.26 42.57 0.92
C GLY A 372 -14.73 42.19 0.70
N GLU A 373 -15.01 41.06 0.10
CA GLU A 373 -16.33 40.48 -0.11
C GLU A 373 -16.49 39.22 0.74
N GLU A 374 -17.72 38.95 1.17
CA GLU A 374 -18.04 37.75 1.97
C GLU A 374 -18.26 36.54 1.08
N PHE A 375 -17.41 35.52 1.21
CA PHE A 375 -17.58 34.21 0.57
C PHE A 375 -18.32 33.28 1.54
N PRO A 376 -19.53 32.81 1.20
CA PRO A 376 -20.33 32.00 2.12
C PRO A 376 -19.70 30.62 2.30
N ILE A 377 -19.41 30.25 3.53
CA ILE A 377 -18.99 28.91 3.94
C ILE A 377 -19.93 28.41 5.02
N GLU A 378 -20.41 27.19 4.83
CA GLU A 378 -21.11 26.41 5.84
C GLU A 378 -20.10 25.42 6.48
N VAL A 379 -20.12 25.29 7.79
CA VAL A 379 -19.21 24.42 8.54
C VAL A 379 -20.01 23.49 9.44
N CYS A 380 -19.66 22.21 9.48
CA CYS A 380 -20.18 21.29 10.50
C CYS A 380 -19.06 20.42 11.08
N GLY A 381 -19.19 20.09 12.36
CA GLY A 381 -18.38 19.05 13.00
C GLY A 381 -18.77 17.68 12.47
N VAL A 382 -17.80 16.77 12.35
CA VAL A 382 -18.04 15.36 12.06
C VAL A 382 -17.58 14.58 13.29
N ASP A 383 -18.53 14.25 14.18
CA ASP A 383 -18.26 13.67 15.50
C ASP A 383 -17.83 12.21 15.45
N THR A 384 -18.27 11.50 14.42
CA THR A 384 -17.83 10.13 14.15
C THR A 384 -17.53 9.98 12.68
N LEU A 385 -16.32 9.57 12.38
CA LEU A 385 -15.84 9.32 11.03
C LEU A 385 -15.10 7.99 10.99
N THR A 386 -15.60 7.06 10.21
CA THR A 386 -14.92 5.79 9.96
C THR A 386 -14.35 5.77 8.55
N THR A 387 -13.10 5.33 8.43
CA THR A 387 -12.42 5.18 7.14
C THR A 387 -11.97 3.74 6.92
N VAL A 388 -11.95 3.30 5.67
CA VAL A 388 -11.29 2.07 5.23
C VAL A 388 -10.10 2.47 4.39
N THR A 389 -8.91 2.01 4.77
CA THR A 389 -7.68 2.24 4.02
C THR A 389 -7.08 0.93 3.59
N ALA A 390 -6.94 0.73 2.29
CA ALA A 390 -6.31 -0.43 1.68
C ALA A 390 -4.98 -0.05 1.02
N GLN A 391 -3.98 -0.92 1.13
CA GLN A 391 -2.77 -0.81 0.34
C GLN A 391 -2.90 -1.70 -0.90
N THR A 392 -2.72 -1.10 -2.07
CA THR A 392 -2.83 -1.83 -3.35
C THR A 392 -1.46 -2.16 -3.94
N HIS A 393 -0.54 -1.21 -3.86
CA HIS A 393 0.79 -1.32 -4.48
C HIS A 393 1.84 -0.62 -3.62
N TYR A 394 3.08 -0.69 -4.05
CA TYR A 394 4.14 0.22 -3.64
C TYR A 394 5.07 0.51 -4.82
N GLN A 395 5.85 1.58 -4.71
CA GLN A 395 6.90 1.95 -5.67
C GLN A 395 8.25 2.01 -4.98
N ARG A 396 9.33 1.81 -5.77
CA ARG A 396 10.70 2.09 -5.34
C ARG A 396 11.29 3.19 -6.22
N LYS A 397 11.76 4.27 -5.61
CA LYS A 397 12.36 5.43 -6.31
C LYS A 397 13.82 5.64 -5.87
N PRO A 398 14.72 4.66 -6.13
CA PRO A 398 16.10 4.74 -5.65
C PRO A 398 16.92 5.83 -6.36
N HIS A 399 16.53 6.21 -7.56
CA HIS A 399 17.10 7.29 -8.36
C HIS A 399 16.07 7.72 -9.41
N LEU A 400 16.27 8.87 -10.03
CA LEU A 400 15.45 9.29 -11.18
C LEU A 400 15.68 8.34 -12.34
N LYS A 401 14.61 7.90 -12.97
CA LYS A 401 14.64 7.08 -14.19
C LYS A 401 15.23 7.91 -15.32
N GLU A 402 16.12 7.33 -16.12
CA GLU A 402 16.66 8.03 -17.28
C GLU A 402 15.58 8.13 -18.35
N LYS A 403 15.19 9.33 -18.73
CA LYS A 403 14.27 9.56 -19.86
C LYS A 403 14.94 9.11 -21.14
N LYS A 404 14.32 8.20 -21.89
CA LYS A 404 14.80 7.78 -23.21
C LYS A 404 14.37 8.76 -24.31
N THR A 405 13.23 9.42 -24.10
CA THR A 405 12.68 10.48 -24.96
C THR A 405 12.12 11.62 -24.11
N GLU A 406 11.88 12.81 -24.71
CA GLU A 406 11.25 13.94 -24.00
C GLU A 406 9.78 13.67 -23.64
N GLU A 407 9.15 12.69 -24.30
CA GLU A 407 7.77 12.26 -24.06
C GLU A 407 7.67 11.15 -23.00
N ASP A 408 8.78 10.55 -22.58
CA ASP A 408 8.77 9.52 -21.56
C ASP A 408 8.45 10.15 -20.21
N GLU A 409 7.31 9.77 -19.66
CA GLU A 409 6.98 10.03 -18.26
C GLU A 409 7.92 9.21 -17.35
N GLU A 410 8.22 9.72 -16.15
CA GLU A 410 8.98 9.00 -15.13
C GLU A 410 8.08 7.89 -14.52
N ASP A 411 7.73 6.89 -15.33
CA ASP A 411 6.88 5.78 -14.88
C ASP A 411 7.69 4.78 -14.05
N TYR A 412 7.64 4.97 -12.72
CA TYR A 412 8.09 3.94 -11.78
C TYR A 412 7.07 2.82 -11.73
N GLU A 413 7.55 1.59 -11.70
CA GLU A 413 6.67 0.42 -11.67
C GLU A 413 5.90 0.33 -10.34
N TYR A 414 4.61 0.07 -10.43
CA TYR A 414 3.72 -0.21 -9.30
C TYR A 414 3.75 -1.70 -8.98
N ILE A 415 4.34 -2.05 -7.84
CA ILE A 415 4.43 -3.44 -7.39
C ILE A 415 3.17 -3.77 -6.59
N ASP A 416 2.34 -4.66 -7.14
CA ASP A 416 1.13 -5.15 -6.52
C ASP A 416 1.44 -5.93 -5.23
N VAL A 417 0.72 -5.61 -4.14
CA VAL A 417 0.82 -6.29 -2.85
C VAL A 417 -0.29 -7.32 -2.63
N GLY A 418 -1.22 -7.43 -3.57
CA GLY A 418 -2.30 -8.41 -3.51
C GLY A 418 -1.77 -9.83 -3.44
N TYR A 419 -2.43 -10.67 -2.67
CA TYR A 419 -2.05 -12.04 -2.43
C TYR A 419 -3.17 -12.99 -2.82
N VAL A 420 -2.84 -13.99 -3.61
CA VAL A 420 -3.72 -15.08 -4.00
C VAL A 420 -3.31 -16.32 -3.21
N VAL A 421 -4.24 -16.94 -2.50
CA VAL A 421 -3.98 -18.17 -1.75
C VAL A 421 -3.67 -19.29 -2.76
N PRO A 422 -2.52 -19.94 -2.67
CA PRO A 422 -2.21 -21.09 -3.52
C PRO A 422 -3.16 -22.24 -3.20
N ARG A 423 -3.69 -22.88 -4.21
CA ARG A 423 -4.46 -24.11 -4.06
C ARG A 423 -3.54 -25.32 -3.87
N GLU A 424 -4.07 -26.38 -3.29
CA GLU A 424 -3.36 -27.66 -3.22
C GLU A 424 -3.18 -28.27 -4.62
N ASP A 425 -2.05 -28.94 -4.84
CA ASP A 425 -1.74 -29.59 -6.11
C ASP A 425 -2.81 -30.64 -6.45
N GLY A 426 -3.56 -30.43 -7.53
CA GLY A 426 -4.57 -31.36 -8.02
C GLY A 426 -6.02 -30.87 -7.96
N GLU A 427 -6.28 -29.70 -7.39
CA GLU A 427 -7.60 -29.07 -7.49
C GLU A 427 -7.78 -28.45 -8.87
N GLU A 428 -8.73 -29.00 -9.64
CA GLU A 428 -9.12 -28.42 -10.93
C GLU A 428 -9.93 -27.14 -10.70
N ILE A 429 -9.61 -26.10 -11.48
CA ILE A 429 -10.38 -24.85 -11.49
C ILE A 429 -11.62 -25.14 -12.35
N GLU A 430 -12.82 -25.03 -11.77
CA GLU A 430 -14.03 -24.97 -12.58
C GLU A 430 -13.99 -23.73 -13.48
N GLU A 431 -14.41 -23.86 -14.75
CA GLU A 431 -14.34 -22.77 -15.75
C GLU A 431 -14.93 -21.43 -15.29
N ASP A 432 -15.84 -21.46 -14.31
CA ASP A 432 -16.53 -20.29 -13.74
C ASP A 432 -15.93 -19.80 -12.41
N GLU A 433 -14.74 -20.28 -12.00
CA GLU A 433 -14.22 -19.99 -10.66
C GLU A 433 -13.14 -18.91 -10.66
N PHE A 434 -13.45 -17.76 -10.04
CA PHE A 434 -12.48 -16.67 -9.86
C PHE A 434 -11.54 -16.93 -8.66
N LYS A 435 -10.28 -16.54 -8.83
CA LYS A 435 -9.30 -16.55 -7.74
C LYS A 435 -9.51 -15.32 -6.85
N ILE A 436 -9.58 -15.52 -5.54
CA ILE A 436 -9.66 -14.41 -4.59
C ILE A 436 -8.27 -13.78 -4.42
N LYS A 437 -8.21 -12.45 -4.54
CA LYS A 437 -6.99 -11.67 -4.33
C LYS A 437 -7.15 -10.74 -3.15
N TRP A 438 -6.39 -10.97 -2.11
CA TRP A 438 -6.48 -10.29 -0.84
C TRP A 438 -5.54 -9.09 -0.73
N TYR A 439 -6.06 -7.94 -0.34
CA TYR A 439 -5.30 -6.72 -0.10
C TYR A 439 -5.32 -6.35 1.39
N PRO A 440 -4.15 -6.01 1.98
CA PRO A 440 -4.11 -5.60 3.38
C PRO A 440 -4.78 -4.24 3.56
N ALA A 441 -5.66 -4.16 4.58
CA ALA A 441 -6.42 -2.97 4.88
C ALA A 441 -6.61 -2.80 6.40
N TYR A 442 -7.03 -1.60 6.81
CA TYR A 442 -7.44 -1.32 8.18
C TYR A 442 -8.59 -0.32 8.24
N ILE A 443 -9.31 -0.35 9.35
CA ILE A 443 -10.35 0.62 9.68
C ILE A 443 -9.74 1.69 10.58
N GLY A 444 -9.97 2.96 10.24
CA GLY A 444 -9.66 4.10 11.08
C GLY A 444 -10.95 4.74 11.60
N VAL A 445 -10.98 5.07 12.88
CA VAL A 445 -12.09 5.79 13.51
C VAL A 445 -11.57 7.13 14.03
N GLY A 446 -12.33 8.18 13.84
CA GLY A 446 -11.94 9.52 14.27
C GLY A 446 -13.05 10.54 14.13
N GLU A 447 -12.64 11.78 14.03
CA GLU A 447 -13.48 12.96 13.97
C GLU A 447 -12.93 13.95 12.94
N GLY A 448 -13.71 14.95 12.58
CA GLY A 448 -13.28 15.96 11.63
C GLY A 448 -14.15 17.20 11.61
N ILE A 449 -13.80 18.10 10.70
CA ILE A 449 -14.57 19.32 10.41
C ILE A 449 -14.77 19.36 8.90
N PHE A 450 -16.03 19.52 8.48
CA PHE A 450 -16.35 19.67 7.07
C PHE A 450 -16.78 21.10 6.76
N LEU A 451 -16.12 21.72 5.80
CA LEU A 451 -16.40 23.04 5.27
C LEU A 451 -16.96 22.88 3.86
N TYR A 452 -17.98 23.66 3.54
CA TYR A 452 -18.69 23.56 2.27
C TYR A 452 -19.17 24.92 1.75
N SER A 453 -19.18 25.10 0.45
CA SER A 453 -19.86 26.22 -0.21
C SER A 453 -20.54 25.79 -1.51
N LYS A 454 -21.77 26.27 -1.69
CA LYS A 454 -22.51 26.18 -2.96
C LYS A 454 -21.99 27.14 -4.04
N LYS A 455 -21.15 28.09 -3.65
CA LYS A 455 -20.63 29.10 -4.58
C LYS A 455 -19.26 28.73 -5.11
N ASN A 456 -19.08 28.96 -6.39
CA ASN A 456 -17.78 28.82 -7.02
C ASN A 456 -16.94 30.09 -6.77
N PRO A 457 -15.84 30.03 -6.00
CA PRO A 457 -15.01 31.18 -5.71
C PRO A 457 -14.40 31.81 -6.96
N LEU A 458 -14.09 31.00 -7.98
CA LEU A 458 -13.48 31.49 -9.23
C LEU A 458 -14.45 32.32 -10.08
N MET A 459 -15.76 32.09 -9.92
CA MET A 459 -16.81 32.87 -10.59
C MET A 459 -17.25 34.07 -9.76
N MET A 460 -17.17 33.95 -8.42
CA MET A 460 -17.61 35.00 -7.52
C MET A 460 -16.63 36.18 -7.48
N PHE A 461 -15.32 35.91 -7.60
CA PHE A 461 -14.28 36.92 -7.47
C PHE A 461 -13.61 37.22 -8.83
N PRO A 462 -13.95 38.34 -9.49
CA PRO A 462 -13.33 38.71 -10.78
C PRO A 462 -11.79 38.81 -10.72
N GLN A 463 -11.23 39.08 -9.55
CA GLN A 463 -9.79 39.12 -9.31
C GLN A 463 -9.10 37.77 -9.58
N LEU A 464 -9.84 36.67 -9.45
CA LEU A 464 -9.33 35.32 -9.70
C LEU A 464 -9.39 34.90 -11.18
N GLU A 465 -10.11 35.63 -12.03
CA GLU A 465 -10.25 35.29 -13.46
C GLU A 465 -8.89 35.23 -14.16
N LYS A 466 -8.04 36.23 -13.93
CA LYS A 466 -6.68 36.26 -14.49
C LYS A 466 -5.84 35.11 -13.94
N THR A 467 -5.97 34.78 -12.68
CA THR A 467 -5.25 33.66 -12.05
C THR A 467 -5.70 32.33 -12.65
N LYS A 468 -7.00 32.16 -12.86
CA LYS A 468 -7.57 30.99 -13.55
C LYS A 468 -6.98 30.82 -14.95
N THR A 469 -7.04 31.86 -15.76
CA THR A 469 -6.50 31.84 -17.15
C THR A 469 -5.01 31.52 -17.14
N THR A 470 -4.23 32.17 -16.27
CA THR A 470 -2.79 31.91 -16.16
C THR A 470 -2.52 30.47 -15.73
N TRP A 471 -3.33 29.89 -14.83
CA TRP A 471 -3.19 28.49 -14.39
C TRP A 471 -3.51 27.51 -15.52
N GLU A 472 -4.56 27.75 -16.27
CA GLU A 472 -4.95 26.94 -17.44
C GLU A 472 -3.89 26.99 -18.56
N GLU A 473 -3.22 28.13 -18.73
CA GLU A 473 -2.13 28.33 -19.70
C GLU A 473 -0.79 27.75 -19.22
N CYS A 474 -0.62 27.56 -17.91
CA CYS A 474 0.60 26.95 -17.38
C CYS A 474 0.73 25.51 -17.85
N SER A 475 1.87 25.18 -18.44
CA SER A 475 2.27 23.81 -18.73
C SER A 475 2.59 23.06 -17.43
N ILE A 476 1.58 22.83 -16.61
CA ILE A 476 1.75 21.95 -15.45
C ILE A 476 1.98 20.55 -16.02
N PRO A 477 3.07 19.85 -15.64
CA PRO A 477 3.27 18.50 -16.07
C PRO A 477 2.00 17.71 -15.75
N LYS A 478 1.32 17.20 -16.76
CA LYS A 478 0.15 16.33 -16.62
C LYS A 478 0.63 15.02 -16.01
N ASN A 479 0.92 15.06 -14.72
CA ASN A 479 1.19 13.85 -13.95
C ASN A 479 -0.14 13.17 -13.71
N LYS A 480 -0.36 12.00 -14.29
CA LYS A 480 -1.57 11.19 -14.11
C LYS A 480 -1.92 10.95 -12.63
N GLU A 481 -0.92 11.01 -11.75
CA GLU A 481 -1.11 10.88 -10.30
C GLU A 481 -1.71 12.13 -9.64
N ARG A 482 -1.72 13.27 -10.33
CA ARG A 482 -2.14 14.59 -9.81
C ARG A 482 -2.95 15.38 -10.83
N GLU A 483 -3.75 14.71 -11.63
CA GLU A 483 -4.62 15.33 -12.63
C GLU A 483 -5.56 16.40 -12.01
N GLU A 484 -5.97 16.19 -10.77
CA GLU A 484 -6.80 17.12 -9.98
C GLU A 484 -6.15 18.49 -9.80
N LEU A 485 -4.79 18.58 -9.77
CA LEU A 485 -4.07 19.85 -9.65
C LEU A 485 -4.13 20.70 -10.92
N THR A 486 -4.64 20.19 -12.01
CA THR A 486 -4.88 20.97 -13.22
C THR A 486 -6.16 21.80 -13.11
N ASP A 487 -7.08 21.46 -12.20
CA ASP A 487 -8.32 22.20 -11.97
C ASP A 487 -8.08 23.37 -10.98
N PRO A 488 -8.23 24.64 -11.42
CA PRO A 488 -8.06 25.79 -10.54
C PRO A 488 -9.00 25.82 -9.34
N LEU A 489 -10.21 25.25 -9.45
CA LEU A 489 -11.16 25.15 -8.37
C LEU A 489 -10.66 24.18 -7.29
N PHE A 490 -10.16 23.02 -7.70
CA PHE A 490 -9.52 22.10 -6.78
C PHE A 490 -8.34 22.72 -6.05
N VAL A 491 -7.47 23.42 -6.80
CA VAL A 491 -6.29 24.09 -6.21
C VAL A 491 -6.67 25.16 -5.20
N TRP A 492 -7.74 25.92 -5.45
CA TRP A 492 -8.24 26.91 -4.50
C TRP A 492 -8.64 26.26 -3.16
N TRP A 493 -9.48 25.20 -3.22
CA TRP A 493 -9.91 24.46 -2.03
C TRP A 493 -8.74 23.78 -1.32
N HIS A 494 -7.85 23.16 -2.07
CA HIS A 494 -6.66 22.49 -1.54
C HIS A 494 -5.70 23.48 -0.83
N THR A 495 -5.54 24.67 -1.39
CA THR A 495 -4.74 25.72 -0.74
C THR A 495 -5.38 26.18 0.58
N LEU A 496 -6.70 26.33 0.58
CA LEU A 496 -7.45 26.68 1.80
C LEU A 496 -7.31 25.58 2.86
N SER A 497 -7.37 24.30 2.47
CA SER A 497 -7.21 23.18 3.41
C SER A 497 -5.86 23.20 4.13
N HIS A 498 -4.77 23.43 3.39
CA HIS A 498 -3.44 23.56 3.98
C HIS A 498 -3.32 24.75 4.94
N ALA A 499 -3.93 25.89 4.61
CA ALA A 499 -3.98 27.04 5.50
C ALA A 499 -4.72 26.72 6.80
N LEU A 500 -5.86 26.03 6.69
CA LEU A 500 -6.67 25.60 7.85
C LEU A 500 -5.92 24.57 8.71
N ILE A 501 -5.30 23.54 8.12
CA ILE A 501 -4.50 22.56 8.86
C ILE A 501 -3.39 23.25 9.65
N LYS A 502 -2.71 24.21 9.04
CA LYS A 502 -1.67 24.99 9.72
C LYS A 502 -2.24 25.80 10.89
N SER A 503 -3.39 26.44 10.70
CA SER A 503 -4.07 27.22 11.75
C SER A 503 -4.54 26.31 12.89
N LEU A 504 -5.19 25.20 12.59
CA LEU A 504 -5.66 24.22 13.59
C LEU A 504 -4.49 23.62 14.39
N SER A 505 -3.38 23.31 13.72
CA SER A 505 -2.18 22.81 14.42
C SER A 505 -1.65 23.82 15.43
N LEU A 506 -1.64 25.10 15.09
CA LEU A 506 -1.14 26.16 15.97
C LEU A 506 -2.13 26.48 17.11
N SER A 507 -3.44 26.53 16.82
CA SER A 507 -4.46 26.98 17.75
C SER A 507 -4.97 25.87 18.67
N CYS A 508 -5.10 24.63 18.15
CA CYS A 508 -5.69 23.50 18.88
C CYS A 508 -4.65 22.49 19.39
N GLY A 509 -3.36 22.69 19.05
CA GLY A 509 -2.28 21.81 19.51
C GLY A 509 -2.23 20.44 18.81
N TYR A 510 -2.99 20.24 17.74
CA TYR A 510 -2.88 19.03 16.94
C TYR A 510 -1.51 18.95 16.25
N SER A 511 -0.95 17.75 16.19
CA SER A 511 0.22 17.53 15.35
C SER A 511 -0.20 17.63 13.87
N SER A 512 0.40 18.52 13.11
CA SER A 512 0.08 18.68 11.68
C SER A 512 0.11 17.35 10.88
N PRO A 513 1.06 16.42 11.13
CA PRO A 513 1.05 15.10 10.47
C PRO A 513 -0.11 14.19 10.88
N SER A 514 -0.84 14.48 11.95
CA SER A 514 -2.01 13.69 12.37
C SER A 514 -3.29 14.11 11.65
N LEU A 515 -3.32 15.32 11.10
CA LEU A 515 -4.45 15.82 10.33
C LEU A 515 -4.36 15.40 8.88
N ARG A 516 -5.47 14.99 8.33
CA ARG A 516 -5.64 14.64 6.93
C ARG A 516 -6.67 15.55 6.31
N GLU A 517 -6.54 15.73 5.00
CA GLU A 517 -7.47 16.51 4.21
C GLU A 517 -8.11 15.69 3.11
N ARG A 518 -9.31 16.08 2.74
CA ARG A 518 -9.96 15.64 1.52
C ARG A 518 -10.73 16.80 0.90
N VAL A 519 -10.42 17.09 -0.34
CA VAL A 519 -11.05 18.16 -1.12
C VAL A 519 -12.13 17.54 -2.00
N TYR A 520 -13.25 18.19 -2.05
CA TYR A 520 -14.40 17.82 -2.88
C TYR A 520 -14.76 18.98 -3.79
N ILE A 521 -15.00 18.68 -5.04
CA ILE A 521 -15.54 19.60 -6.04
C ILE A 521 -16.51 18.85 -6.95
N ASN A 522 -17.51 19.54 -7.48
CA ASN A 522 -18.43 18.97 -8.46
C ASN A 522 -18.50 19.82 -9.72
N GLU A 523 -19.22 19.32 -10.72
CA GLU A 523 -19.39 19.99 -12.02
C GLU A 523 -20.21 21.29 -11.93
N GLU A 524 -21.05 21.43 -10.90
CA GLU A 524 -21.82 22.65 -10.62
C GLU A 524 -20.98 23.78 -10.01
N GLY A 525 -19.71 23.50 -9.69
CA GLY A 525 -18.78 24.46 -9.10
C GLY A 525 -18.88 24.57 -7.58
N GLU A 526 -19.65 23.71 -6.95
CA GLU A 526 -19.65 23.58 -5.48
C GLU A 526 -18.33 22.94 -5.02
N GLY A 527 -17.90 23.27 -3.80
CA GLY A 527 -16.72 22.65 -3.25
C GLY A 527 -16.75 22.56 -1.73
N GLY A 528 -15.87 21.73 -1.19
CA GLY A 528 -15.74 21.55 0.24
C GLY A 528 -14.42 20.89 0.62
N ILE A 529 -14.14 20.96 1.92
CA ILE A 529 -12.94 20.38 2.54
C ILE A 529 -13.37 19.60 3.78
N LEU A 530 -12.94 18.37 3.88
CA LEU A 530 -12.97 17.61 5.12
C LEU A 530 -11.56 17.56 5.70
N ILE A 531 -11.38 18.15 6.88
CA ILE A 531 -10.15 18.00 7.67
C ILE A 531 -10.48 17.04 8.80
N TYR A 532 -9.72 15.96 8.92
CA TYR A 532 -10.02 14.89 9.86
C TYR A 532 -8.77 14.24 10.45
N ASN A 533 -8.95 13.64 11.61
CA ASN A 533 -7.96 12.78 12.24
C ASN A 533 -8.59 11.39 12.43
N THR A 534 -7.88 10.33 12.06
CA THR A 534 -8.33 8.96 12.31
C THR A 534 -7.23 8.17 13.00
N SER A 535 -7.61 7.49 14.07
CA SER A 535 -6.78 6.49 14.73
C SER A 535 -7.25 5.09 14.30
N PRO A 536 -6.38 4.07 14.26
CA PRO A 536 -6.81 2.71 14.01
C PRO A 536 -7.85 2.27 15.05
N GLY A 537 -9.03 1.88 14.59
CA GLY A 537 -10.18 1.62 15.48
C GLY A 537 -9.98 0.47 16.49
N ASP A 538 -9.14 -0.51 16.15
CA ASP A 538 -8.89 -1.69 17.00
C ASP A 538 -7.64 -1.59 17.88
N ASP A 539 -6.84 -0.54 17.76
CA ASP A 539 -5.68 -0.32 18.64
C ASP A 539 -6.09 0.33 19.99
N SER A 540 -7.36 0.70 20.14
CA SER A 540 -7.92 1.18 21.41
C SER A 540 -8.49 0.06 22.29
N GLY A 541 -8.47 -1.18 21.82
CA GLY A 541 -8.74 -2.35 22.64
C GLY A 541 -7.58 -2.58 23.61
N MET A 542 -7.70 -2.00 24.77
CA MET A 542 -6.91 -2.38 25.94
C MET A 542 -7.28 -3.78 26.40
#